data_8ca9bc17f8bba0ac8069fbb94797e1ce
#
_entry.id   8ca9bc17f8bba0ac8069fbb94797e1ce
#
_cell.length_a   1.000
_cell.length_b   1.000
_cell.length_c   1.000
_cell.angle_alpha   90.00
_cell.angle_beta   90.00
_cell.angle_gamma   90.00
#
_symmetry.space_group_name_H-M   'P 1'
#
loop_
_entity.id
_entity.type
_entity.pdbx_description
1 polymer ?
#
loop_
_entity_poly.entity_id
_entity_poly.type
_entity_poly.pdbx_seq_one_letter_code
_entity_poly.pdbx_strand_id
1 'polypeptide(L)'
;SEILKDDWNIDSSIWSVTSYSELHKEAEDVYRWNNLHPNSPSKKSYLEKCLEVSNGPVVAVSDYVKLVAEQIAPYIDCPFISLGTDGFGRSETREKLRDFFEVNKYYIVLSTINLLYKNGILRKDSLNKAIKKYKIDINKPNPKSI
;
A
#
# COMPACT_ATOMS: atom_id res chain seq x y z
N SER A 1 -0.56 4.31 11.98
CA SER A 1 -1.89 3.99 12.54
C SER A 1 -2.50 5.16 13.30
N GLU A 2 -1.77 5.84 14.20
CA GLU A 2 -2.28 6.94 15.06
C GLU A 2 -3.09 7.99 14.28
N ILE A 3 -2.54 8.59 13.24
CA ILE A 3 -3.23 9.60 12.42
C ILE A 3 -4.55 9.07 11.83
N LEU A 4 -4.58 7.81 11.38
CA LEU A 4 -5.82 7.19 10.86
C LEU A 4 -6.84 7.01 11.97
N LYS A 5 -6.40 6.64 13.18
CA LYS A 5 -7.29 6.48 14.33
C LYS A 5 -7.79 7.82 14.85
N ASP A 6 -6.88 8.76 15.10
CA ASP A 6 -7.21 10.03 15.77
C ASP A 6 -8.02 10.98 14.86
N ASP A 7 -7.63 11.06 13.59
CA ASP A 7 -8.23 12.01 12.65
C ASP A 7 -9.44 11.45 11.90
N TRP A 8 -9.51 10.12 11.73
CA TRP A 8 -10.49 9.48 10.83
C TRP A 8 -11.28 8.35 11.48
N ASN A 9 -10.96 7.99 12.72
CA ASN A 9 -11.53 6.84 13.43
C ASN A 9 -11.42 5.52 12.63
N ILE A 10 -10.27 5.33 11.96
CA ILE A 10 -9.95 4.16 11.16
C ILE A 10 -8.88 3.35 11.88
N ASP A 11 -9.20 2.12 12.22
CA ASP A 11 -8.23 1.16 12.75
C ASP A 11 -7.36 0.59 11.62
N SER A 12 -6.13 0.26 11.93
CA SER A 12 -5.18 -0.29 10.96
C SER A 12 -4.21 -1.28 11.59
N SER A 13 -3.93 -2.36 10.88
CA SER A 13 -2.87 -3.30 11.21
C SER A 13 -1.59 -2.91 10.48
N ILE A 14 -0.44 -2.97 11.15
CA ILE A 14 0.87 -2.66 10.58
C ILE A 14 1.67 -3.94 10.49
N TRP A 15 2.21 -4.20 9.31
CA TRP A 15 3.06 -5.34 9.01
C TRP A 15 4.45 -4.87 8.62
N SER A 16 5.48 -5.47 9.22
CA SER A 16 6.87 -5.29 8.79
C SER A 16 7.22 -6.37 7.79
N VAL A 17 7.39 -5.98 6.53
CA VAL A 17 7.73 -6.92 5.45
C VAL A 17 9.23 -6.97 5.30
N THR A 18 9.83 -8.10 5.63
CA THR A 18 11.28 -8.33 5.54
C THR A 18 11.73 -8.67 4.12
N SER A 19 10.86 -9.29 3.31
CA SER A 19 11.16 -9.63 1.92
C SER A 19 9.89 -9.78 1.08
N TYR A 20 9.65 -8.84 0.19
CA TYR A 20 8.58 -8.95 -0.82
C TYR A 20 8.84 -10.09 -1.81
N SER A 21 10.11 -10.34 -2.16
CA SER A 21 10.48 -11.40 -3.09
C SER A 21 10.17 -12.79 -2.57
N GLU A 22 10.37 -13.04 -1.27
CA GLU A 22 10.02 -14.33 -0.67
C GLU A 22 8.50 -14.50 -0.55
N LEU A 23 7.77 -13.45 -0.20
CA LEU A 23 6.30 -13.47 -0.22
C LEU A 23 5.76 -13.78 -1.62
N HIS A 24 6.34 -13.15 -2.66
CA HIS A 24 5.97 -13.38 -4.04
C HIS A 24 6.23 -14.84 -4.47
N LYS A 25 7.44 -15.36 -4.24
CA LYS A 25 7.79 -16.74 -4.61
C LYS A 25 6.86 -17.77 -3.96
N GLU A 26 6.62 -17.64 -2.66
CA GLU A 26 5.74 -18.56 -1.93
C GLU A 26 4.31 -18.49 -2.46
N ALA A 27 3.79 -17.28 -2.71
CA ALA A 27 2.45 -17.11 -3.25
C ALA A 27 2.33 -17.65 -4.69
N GLU A 28 3.35 -17.47 -5.53
CA GLU A 28 3.43 -18.01 -6.89
C GLU A 28 3.43 -19.55 -6.87
N ASP A 29 4.21 -20.17 -5.98
CA ASP A 29 4.24 -21.63 -5.82
C ASP A 29 2.88 -22.18 -5.38
N VAL A 30 2.20 -21.52 -4.44
CA VAL A 30 0.85 -21.90 -4.00
C VAL A 30 -0.15 -21.77 -5.13
N TYR A 31 -0.14 -20.64 -5.86
CA TYR A 31 -1.01 -20.41 -7.01
C TYR A 31 -0.80 -21.48 -8.10
N ARG A 32 0.45 -21.76 -8.45
CA ARG A 32 0.81 -22.82 -9.40
C ARG A 32 0.31 -24.18 -8.93
N TRP A 33 0.52 -24.52 -7.64
CA TRP A 33 0.05 -25.78 -7.10
C TRP A 33 -1.47 -25.94 -7.23
N ASN A 34 -2.24 -24.91 -6.85
CA ASN A 34 -3.70 -24.91 -6.96
C ASN A 34 -4.16 -25.13 -8.40
N ASN A 35 -3.51 -24.50 -9.36
CA ASN A 35 -3.82 -24.65 -10.78
C ASN A 35 -3.56 -26.08 -11.30
N LEU A 36 -2.56 -26.75 -10.78
CA LEU A 36 -2.20 -28.11 -11.19
C LEU A 36 -3.02 -29.21 -10.46
N HIS A 37 -3.71 -28.86 -9.38
CA HIS A 37 -4.46 -29.79 -8.53
C HIS A 37 -5.91 -29.36 -8.32
N PRO A 38 -6.72 -29.23 -9.40
CA PRO A 38 -8.07 -28.70 -9.33
C PRO A 38 -9.05 -29.56 -8.48
N ASN A 39 -8.71 -30.81 -8.28
CA ASN A 39 -9.52 -31.76 -7.48
C ASN A 39 -9.08 -31.83 -6.01
N SER A 40 -8.06 -31.09 -5.61
CA SER A 40 -7.56 -31.01 -4.23
C SER A 40 -8.07 -29.77 -3.53
N PRO A 41 -8.19 -29.76 -2.19
CA PRO A 41 -8.50 -28.53 -1.46
C PRO A 41 -7.49 -27.42 -1.77
N SER A 42 -7.98 -26.24 -2.08
CA SER A 42 -7.11 -25.09 -2.40
C SER A 42 -6.20 -24.73 -1.20
N LYS A 43 -4.93 -24.50 -1.47
CA LYS A 43 -3.97 -23.98 -0.48
C LYS A 43 -4.04 -22.47 -0.44
N LYS A 44 -3.76 -21.89 0.72
CA LYS A 44 -3.59 -20.45 0.91
C LYS A 44 -2.13 -20.13 1.14
N SER A 45 -1.65 -19.08 0.49
CA SER A 45 -0.31 -18.54 0.70
C SER A 45 -0.16 -17.97 2.12
N TYR A 46 1.08 -17.76 2.53
CA TYR A 46 1.36 -17.07 3.79
C TYR A 46 0.79 -15.65 3.79
N LEU A 47 0.90 -14.96 2.67
CA LEU A 47 0.35 -13.62 2.48
C LEU A 47 -1.17 -13.58 2.68
N GLU A 48 -1.92 -14.49 2.04
CA GLU A 48 -3.37 -14.61 2.22
C GLU A 48 -3.75 -14.85 3.68
N LYS A 49 -3.06 -15.79 4.34
CA LYS A 49 -3.29 -16.08 5.77
C LYS A 49 -3.05 -14.88 6.68
N CYS A 50 -2.01 -14.09 6.40
CA CYS A 50 -1.74 -12.85 7.16
C CYS A 50 -2.84 -11.81 6.96
N LEU A 51 -3.38 -11.69 5.75
CA LEU A 51 -4.38 -10.67 5.41
C LEU A 51 -5.81 -11.06 5.76
N GLU A 52 -6.11 -12.32 6.03
CA GLU A 52 -7.44 -12.80 6.42
C GLU A 52 -8.02 -12.09 7.65
N VAL A 53 -7.17 -11.60 8.55
CA VAL A 53 -7.59 -10.92 9.78
C VAL A 53 -8.08 -9.49 9.54
N SER A 54 -7.93 -8.96 8.33
CA SER A 54 -8.32 -7.59 8.00
C SER A 54 -9.10 -7.54 6.68
N ASN A 55 -10.26 -6.89 6.69
CA ASN A 55 -11.10 -6.69 5.50
C ASN A 55 -10.84 -5.34 4.82
N GLY A 56 -9.76 -4.66 5.17
CA GLY A 56 -9.42 -3.33 4.65
C GLY A 56 -8.48 -3.38 3.45
N PRO A 57 -8.29 -2.24 2.78
CA PRO A 57 -7.31 -2.11 1.71
C PRO A 57 -5.88 -2.21 2.26
N VAL A 58 -4.96 -2.62 1.38
CA VAL A 58 -3.53 -2.72 1.68
C VAL A 58 -2.79 -1.54 1.05
N VAL A 59 -2.03 -0.81 1.86
CA VAL A 59 -1.08 0.22 1.42
C VAL A 59 0.33 -0.27 1.74
N ALA A 60 1.05 -0.71 0.73
CA ALA A 60 2.44 -1.12 0.84
C ALA A 60 3.35 0.10 0.69
N VAL A 61 4.30 0.27 1.61
CA VAL A 61 5.22 1.42 1.60
C VAL A 61 6.66 0.92 1.67
N SER A 62 7.51 1.45 0.81
CA SER A 62 8.92 1.07 0.76
C SER A 62 9.80 2.28 0.43
N ASP A 63 11.03 2.27 0.93
CA ASP A 63 12.08 3.20 0.49
C ASP A 63 12.74 2.73 -0.85
N TYR A 64 12.18 1.70 -1.49
CA TYR A 64 12.54 1.18 -2.81
C TYR A 64 11.53 1.59 -3.88
N VAL A 65 11.80 1.24 -5.13
CA VAL A 65 10.84 1.43 -6.24
C VAL A 65 9.55 0.65 -5.98
N LYS A 66 8.42 1.18 -6.39
CA LYS A 66 7.08 0.60 -6.18
C LYS A 66 6.97 -0.84 -6.66
N LEU A 67 7.65 -1.17 -7.75
CA LEU A 67 7.64 -2.51 -8.36
C LEU A 67 8.03 -3.61 -7.36
N VAL A 68 8.89 -3.32 -6.38
CA VAL A 68 9.29 -4.30 -5.36
C VAL A 68 8.11 -4.73 -4.50
N ALA A 69 7.24 -3.81 -4.12
CA ALA A 69 6.01 -4.14 -3.39
C ALA A 69 4.88 -4.64 -4.32
N GLU A 70 4.83 -4.17 -5.56
CA GLU A 70 3.80 -4.52 -6.53
C GLU A 70 3.82 -5.99 -6.96
N GLN A 71 4.95 -6.69 -6.83
CA GLN A 71 5.03 -8.11 -7.18
C GLN A 71 4.10 -9.01 -6.35
N ILE A 72 3.63 -8.58 -5.18
CA ILE A 72 2.65 -9.34 -4.40
C ILE A 72 1.19 -8.99 -4.72
N ALA A 73 0.93 -7.92 -5.47
CA ALA A 73 -0.43 -7.47 -5.79
C ALA A 73 -1.33 -8.53 -6.44
N PRO A 74 -0.85 -9.40 -7.36
CA PRO A 74 -1.67 -10.45 -7.97
C PRO A 74 -2.20 -11.50 -6.98
N TYR A 75 -1.65 -11.57 -5.77
CA TYR A 75 -1.98 -12.54 -4.73
C TYR A 75 -2.73 -11.91 -3.56
N ILE A 76 -3.27 -10.72 -3.74
CA ILE A 76 -4.04 -9.97 -2.74
C ILE A 76 -5.44 -9.71 -3.27
N ASP A 77 -6.47 -10.26 -2.60
CA ASP A 77 -7.87 -10.13 -3.01
C ASP A 77 -8.53 -8.81 -2.60
N CYS A 78 -7.84 -7.97 -1.82
CA CYS A 78 -8.36 -6.66 -1.43
C CYS A 78 -7.69 -5.53 -2.22
N PRO A 79 -8.29 -4.32 -2.23
CA PRO A 79 -7.68 -3.17 -2.90
C PRO A 79 -6.28 -2.88 -2.39
N PHE A 80 -5.36 -2.74 -3.33
CA PHE A 80 -3.93 -2.59 -3.06
C PHE A 80 -3.36 -1.35 -3.74
N ILE A 81 -2.44 -0.68 -3.07
CA ILE A 81 -1.59 0.36 -3.66
C ILE A 81 -0.18 0.28 -3.05
N SER A 82 0.82 0.54 -3.88
CA SER A 82 2.21 0.70 -3.45
C SER A 82 2.63 2.17 -3.44
N LEU A 83 3.40 2.54 -2.44
CA LEU A 83 4.12 3.81 -2.36
C LEU A 83 5.62 3.49 -2.30
N GLY A 84 6.41 4.14 -3.14
CA GLY A 84 7.85 3.90 -3.26
C GLY A 84 8.59 5.07 -3.87
N THR A 85 9.91 4.96 -3.92
CA THR A 85 10.83 6.01 -4.35
C THR A 85 11.21 5.85 -5.83
N ASP A 86 10.21 5.94 -6.71
CA ASP A 86 10.46 5.90 -8.15
C ASP A 86 11.09 7.20 -8.65
N GLY A 87 11.99 7.08 -9.62
CA GLY A 87 12.67 8.23 -10.24
C GLY A 87 14.16 8.28 -9.90
N PHE A 88 14.78 9.43 -10.16
CA PHE A 88 16.20 9.63 -9.88
C PHE A 88 16.45 9.86 -8.40
N GLY A 89 17.56 9.30 -7.89
CA GLY A 89 18.01 9.54 -6.52
C GLY A 89 18.32 11.02 -6.27
N ARG A 90 18.02 11.48 -5.07
CA ARG A 90 18.27 12.87 -4.64
C ARG A 90 18.99 12.89 -3.30
N SER A 91 19.71 13.98 -3.05
CA SER A 91 20.44 14.20 -1.82
C SER A 91 19.75 15.29 -1.00
N GLU A 92 19.06 14.89 0.06
CA GLU A 92 18.36 15.77 1.00
C GLU A 92 18.18 15.06 2.36
N THR A 93 17.58 15.74 3.32
CA THR A 93 17.20 15.11 4.58
C THR A 93 16.15 14.02 4.35
N ARG A 94 16.12 13.00 5.21
CA ARG A 94 15.15 11.90 5.12
C ARG A 94 13.71 12.39 5.06
N GLU A 95 13.37 13.42 5.82
CA GLU A 95 12.02 14.00 5.88
C GLU A 95 11.64 14.62 4.53
N LYS A 96 12.53 15.44 3.95
CA LYS A 96 12.31 16.05 2.64
C LYS A 96 12.26 15.04 1.52
N LEU A 97 13.10 14.00 1.55
CA LEU A 97 13.08 12.93 0.56
C LEU A 97 11.75 12.14 0.62
N ARG A 98 11.26 11.82 1.82
CA ARG A 98 9.97 11.14 1.98
C ARG A 98 8.80 11.99 1.54
N ASP A 99 8.88 13.29 1.74
CA ASP A 99 7.89 14.20 1.20
C ASP A 99 7.99 14.29 -0.31
N PHE A 100 9.19 14.45 -0.85
CA PHE A 100 9.43 14.52 -2.30
C PHE A 100 8.89 13.28 -3.02
N PHE A 101 9.20 12.08 -2.55
CA PHE A 101 8.76 10.81 -3.16
C PHE A 101 7.33 10.40 -2.76
N GLU A 102 6.62 11.21 -1.99
CA GLU A 102 5.22 10.93 -1.58
C GLU A 102 5.07 9.64 -0.76
N VAL A 103 6.08 9.33 0.05
CA VAL A 103 6.09 8.16 0.96
C VAL A 103 6.06 8.55 2.44
N ASN A 104 5.78 9.82 2.75
CA ASN A 104 5.63 10.25 4.12
C ASN A 104 4.28 9.83 4.72
N LYS A 105 4.12 10.00 6.03
CA LYS A 105 2.91 9.60 6.78
C LYS A 105 1.61 10.20 6.22
N TYR A 106 1.63 11.40 5.64
CA TYR A 106 0.45 12.07 5.12
C TYR A 106 0.00 11.51 3.78
N TYR A 107 0.94 11.18 2.90
CA TYR A 107 0.63 10.49 1.64
C TYR A 107 0.16 9.05 1.87
N ILE A 108 0.67 8.36 2.91
CA ILE A 108 0.16 7.05 3.32
C ILE A 108 -1.31 7.16 3.76
N VAL A 109 -1.62 8.14 4.61
CA VAL A 109 -3.00 8.39 5.05
C VAL A 109 -3.90 8.76 3.88
N LEU A 110 -3.46 9.67 2.99
CA LEU A 110 -4.22 10.06 1.80
C LEU A 110 -4.51 8.85 0.90
N SER A 111 -3.52 8.00 0.66
CA SER A 111 -3.68 6.78 -0.15
C SER A 111 -4.66 5.81 0.47
N THR A 112 -4.62 5.64 1.80
CA THR A 112 -5.59 4.83 2.54
C THR A 112 -7.02 5.37 2.37
N ILE A 113 -7.22 6.68 2.57
CA ILE A 113 -8.51 7.34 2.40
C ILE A 113 -9.02 7.20 0.96
N ASN A 114 -8.13 7.32 -0.03
CA ASN A 114 -8.50 7.15 -1.43
C ASN A 114 -8.96 5.73 -1.75
N LEU A 115 -8.27 4.70 -1.23
CA LEU A 115 -8.71 3.33 -1.39
C LEU A 115 -10.07 3.08 -0.72
N LEU A 116 -10.27 3.59 0.48
CA LEU A 116 -11.56 3.49 1.19
C LEU A 116 -12.68 4.22 0.46
N TYR A 117 -12.39 5.38 -0.14
CA TYR A 117 -13.34 6.09 -0.99
C TYR A 117 -13.69 5.27 -2.26
N LYS A 118 -12.69 4.76 -2.96
CA LYS A 118 -12.92 3.93 -4.17
C LYS A 118 -13.75 2.68 -3.90
N ASN A 119 -13.68 2.17 -2.68
CA ASN A 119 -14.48 1.02 -2.22
C ASN A 119 -15.84 1.42 -1.62
N GLY A 120 -16.24 2.67 -1.71
CA GLY A 120 -17.54 3.15 -1.22
C GLY A 120 -17.67 3.24 0.30
N ILE A 121 -16.59 3.05 1.06
CA ILE A 121 -16.57 3.12 2.53
C ILE A 121 -16.55 4.59 2.99
N LEU A 122 -15.78 5.42 2.31
CA LEU A 122 -15.71 6.86 2.60
C LEU A 122 -16.30 7.68 1.46
N ARG A 123 -16.69 8.93 1.77
CA ARG A 123 -17.18 9.91 0.78
C ARG A 123 -16.01 10.68 0.17
N LYS A 124 -16.20 11.21 -1.04
CA LYS A 124 -15.22 12.08 -1.74
C LYS A 124 -14.74 13.26 -0.89
N ASP A 125 -15.62 13.82 -0.05
CA ASP A 125 -15.28 14.92 0.86
C ASP A 125 -14.15 14.56 1.84
N SER A 126 -13.98 13.28 2.16
CA SER A 126 -12.88 12.84 3.01
C SER A 126 -11.52 13.06 2.37
N LEU A 127 -11.39 12.85 1.04
CA LEU A 127 -10.16 13.14 0.30
C LEU A 127 -9.84 14.64 0.33
N ASN A 128 -10.82 15.50 0.05
CA ASN A 128 -10.65 16.94 0.06
C ASN A 128 -10.24 17.44 1.47
N LYS A 129 -10.85 16.88 2.51
CA LYS A 129 -10.50 17.18 3.90
C LYS A 129 -9.07 16.77 4.23
N ALA A 130 -8.63 15.56 3.80
CA ALA A 130 -7.27 15.09 4.01
C ALA A 130 -6.23 15.96 3.32
N ILE A 131 -6.42 16.29 2.04
CA ILE A 131 -5.56 17.18 1.27
C ILE A 131 -5.39 18.52 1.98
N LYS A 132 -6.51 19.13 2.40
CA LYS A 132 -6.52 20.43 3.10
C LYS A 132 -5.87 20.33 4.49
N LYS A 133 -6.22 19.31 5.26
CA LYS A 133 -5.73 19.11 6.64
C LYS A 133 -4.21 18.92 6.68
N TYR A 134 -3.68 18.11 5.78
CA TYR A 134 -2.25 17.79 5.71
C TYR A 134 -1.47 18.71 4.78
N LYS A 135 -2.10 19.75 4.24
CA LYS A 135 -1.50 20.77 3.36
C LYS A 135 -0.75 20.12 2.18
N ILE A 136 -1.34 19.10 1.58
CA ILE A 136 -0.74 18.40 0.43
C ILE A 136 -0.82 19.31 -0.79
N ASP A 137 0.32 19.54 -1.44
CA ASP A 137 0.38 20.32 -2.68
C ASP A 137 -0.15 19.46 -3.83
N ILE A 138 -1.33 19.83 -4.32
CA ILE A 138 -2.01 19.14 -5.42
C ILE A 138 -1.39 19.43 -6.80
N ASN A 139 -0.54 20.47 -6.89
CA ASN A 139 0.13 20.88 -8.12
C ASN A 139 1.60 20.40 -8.17
N LYS A 140 2.03 19.65 -7.15
CA LYS A 140 3.37 19.10 -7.09
C LYS A 140 3.62 18.20 -8.32
N PRO A 141 4.73 18.42 -9.04
CA PRO A 141 5.07 17.56 -10.18
C PRO A 141 5.33 16.13 -9.73
N ASN A 142 5.02 15.17 -10.61
CA ASN A 142 5.26 13.77 -10.31
C ASN A 142 6.77 13.50 -10.09
N PRO A 143 7.18 12.99 -8.94
CA PRO A 143 8.58 12.72 -8.63
C PRO A 143 9.30 11.83 -9.65
N LYS A 144 8.54 10.95 -10.32
CA LYS A 144 9.08 10.05 -11.34
C LYS A 144 9.51 10.78 -12.62
N SER A 145 8.97 11.97 -12.87
CA SER A 145 9.13 12.69 -14.13
C SER A 145 10.11 13.87 -14.06
N ILE A 146 10.74 14.11 -12.89
CA ILE A 146 11.62 15.26 -12.64
C ILE A 146 12.95 14.85 -12.01
#